data_300b4b779e130c948bb3115da32cfa0b
#
_entry.id   300b4b779e130c948bb3115da32cfa0b
#
_cell.length_a   1.000
_cell.length_b   1.000
_cell.length_c   1.000
_cell.angle_alpha   90.00
_cell.angle_beta   90.00
_cell.angle_gamma   90.00
#
_symmetry.space_group_name_H-M   'P 1'
#
loop_
_entity.id
_entity.type
_entity.pdbx_description
1 polymer ?
#
loop_
_entity_poly.entity_id
_entity_poly.type
_entity_poly.pdbx_seq_one_letter_code
_entity_poly.pdbx_strand_id
1 'polypeptide(L)'
;MHHNTQGGAAEQPSVFMSQNIEAYPMEFTGSGGEYFRVWIVNVLLGIVTLGFYTPWARRRTAMYFYGHSLVAHSPLEFTAQQRKMVLGFVLLALISIAYQIAAKTGQDLAVGLMLLAGAALAPYLWASAMRFRLGATRWKGLRLQFSASWKEVYLASWPVFALALVWFGVFFGMQILSPELAQALDGPAASGAPKVKPQFTAPMGALLGLGLLLSILCFIRLEYNYKSLLVLRARLGNEHGRWKPVYTDFVKVWLATVAVFIACVLVVWLAATALAGGSIAMLLMSKGAGKGNIFWIIVIAIVGVIGFFFLLLLASAPARAYREARMFQLLWNNIGVSQIARFKCNLRAGRFVRLRLKNMVLTLLTLGFYRPFARVSEYRMKLESVTLHIKGGADQVAGVLVRQQEGGLGDALADAAGLDLIG
;
A
#
# COMPACT_ATOMS: atom_id res chain seq x y z
N MET A 1 11.21 23.79 -65.02
CA MET A 1 10.17 24.34 -64.14
C MET A 1 9.68 23.19 -63.24
N HIS A 2 10.28 23.03 -62.09
CA HIS A 2 9.88 22.03 -61.08
C HIS A 2 9.11 22.77 -59.99
N HIS A 3 7.80 22.54 -59.90
CA HIS A 3 6.99 22.98 -58.76
C HIS A 3 7.10 21.95 -57.62
N ASN A 4 7.76 22.36 -56.58
CA ASN A 4 7.90 21.64 -55.34
C ASN A 4 6.75 22.08 -54.41
N THR A 5 5.67 21.32 -54.34
CA THR A 5 4.59 21.51 -53.34
C THR A 5 4.93 20.74 -52.10
N GLN A 6 5.63 21.37 -51.15
CA GLN A 6 5.69 20.93 -49.78
C GLN A 6 4.34 21.10 -49.10
N GLY A 7 3.63 20.00 -48.87
CA GLY A 7 2.46 19.95 -48.00
C GLY A 7 2.88 20.23 -46.56
N GLY A 8 2.63 21.44 -46.10
CA GLY A 8 2.78 21.80 -44.69
C GLY A 8 1.78 21.03 -43.85
N ALA A 9 2.30 20.10 -43.00
CA ALA A 9 1.54 19.58 -41.90
C ALA A 9 1.16 20.77 -41.01
N ALA A 10 -0.11 21.08 -40.91
CA ALA A 10 -0.63 22.10 -40.01
C ALA A 10 -0.31 21.68 -38.57
N GLU A 11 0.72 22.30 -37.98
CA GLU A 11 0.94 22.28 -36.57
C GLU A 11 -0.31 22.80 -35.88
N GLN A 12 -1.04 21.90 -35.22
CA GLN A 12 -2.16 22.31 -34.37
C GLN A 12 -1.59 23.23 -33.27
N PRO A 13 -2.08 24.48 -33.15
CA PRO A 13 -1.58 25.38 -32.13
C PRO A 13 -1.80 24.75 -30.77
N SER A 14 -0.71 24.63 -30.02
CA SER A 14 -0.77 24.12 -28.66
C SER A 14 -1.66 25.07 -27.83
N VAL A 15 -2.88 24.62 -27.51
CA VAL A 15 -3.92 25.34 -26.78
C VAL A 15 -3.49 25.83 -25.40
N PHE A 16 -2.27 25.42 -24.95
CA PHE A 16 -1.71 25.69 -23.64
C PHE A 16 -0.71 26.87 -23.60
N MET A 17 -0.81 27.83 -24.52
CA MET A 17 0.10 28.99 -24.57
C MET A 17 -0.17 30.09 -23.53
N SER A 18 -1.13 29.95 -22.63
CA SER A 18 -1.26 30.85 -21.49
C SER A 18 -0.12 30.59 -20.49
N GLN A 19 0.80 31.56 -20.33
CA GLN A 19 1.93 31.49 -19.38
C GLN A 19 1.48 31.57 -17.92
N ASN A 20 0.20 31.76 -17.65
CA ASN A 20 -0.33 31.92 -16.31
C ASN A 20 -0.45 30.55 -15.62
N ILE A 21 0.33 30.35 -14.55
CA ILE A 21 0.27 29.15 -13.72
C ILE A 21 -0.64 29.46 -12.54
N GLU A 22 -1.78 28.79 -12.48
CA GLU A 22 -2.71 28.89 -11.38
C GLU A 22 -2.46 27.79 -10.34
N ALA A 23 -2.51 28.18 -9.06
CA ALA A 23 -2.26 27.28 -7.94
C ALA A 23 -3.58 26.98 -7.23
N TYR A 24 -3.99 25.74 -7.20
CA TYR A 24 -5.20 25.26 -6.56
C TYR A 24 -4.84 24.38 -5.36
N PRO A 25 -5.03 24.84 -4.10
CA PRO A 25 -4.92 23.95 -2.95
C PRO A 25 -6.00 22.87 -3.04
N MET A 26 -5.67 21.66 -2.63
CA MET A 26 -6.69 20.62 -2.47
C MET A 26 -7.39 20.81 -1.13
N GLU A 27 -8.70 20.61 -1.09
CA GLU A 27 -9.54 20.85 0.06
C GLU A 27 -10.35 19.61 0.45
N PHE A 28 -10.58 19.42 1.73
CA PHE A 28 -11.43 18.35 2.24
C PHE A 28 -12.60 18.89 3.04
N THR A 29 -13.80 18.77 2.50
CA THR A 29 -15.03 19.30 3.09
C THR A 29 -15.71 18.37 4.08
N GLY A 30 -15.36 17.06 4.08
CA GLY A 30 -15.98 16.06 4.95
C GLY A 30 -15.62 16.22 6.43
N SER A 31 -16.49 15.80 7.32
CA SER A 31 -16.31 15.85 8.77
C SER A 31 -16.20 14.47 9.41
N GLY A 32 -15.52 14.39 10.59
CA GLY A 32 -15.42 13.15 11.36
C GLY A 32 -16.78 12.61 11.80
N GLY A 33 -17.75 13.49 12.15
CA GLY A 33 -19.09 13.10 12.56
C GLY A 33 -19.93 12.52 11.42
N GLU A 34 -19.87 13.13 10.23
CA GLU A 34 -20.54 12.59 9.03
C GLU A 34 -19.98 11.20 8.66
N TYR A 35 -18.65 11.08 8.65
CA TYR A 35 -18.03 9.80 8.35
C TYR A 35 -18.30 8.75 9.43
N PHE A 36 -18.44 9.14 10.70
CA PHE A 36 -18.84 8.22 11.77
C PHE A 36 -20.20 7.57 11.48
N ARG A 37 -21.19 8.33 11.00
CA ARG A 37 -22.51 7.77 10.60
C ARG A 37 -22.37 6.73 9.48
N VAL A 38 -21.54 7.00 8.48
CA VAL A 38 -21.25 6.04 7.41
C VAL A 38 -20.53 4.81 7.96
N TRP A 39 -19.55 5.00 8.83
CA TRP A 39 -18.72 3.96 9.37
C TRP A 39 -19.50 3.02 10.30
N ILE A 40 -20.30 3.55 11.23
CA ILE A 40 -21.06 2.73 12.20
C ILE A 40 -22.05 1.83 11.49
N VAL A 41 -22.77 2.34 10.49
CA VAL A 41 -23.68 1.54 9.67
C VAL A 41 -22.92 0.42 8.93
N ASN A 42 -21.76 0.74 8.38
CA ASN A 42 -20.93 -0.26 7.70
C ASN A 42 -20.41 -1.35 8.67
N VAL A 43 -20.09 -0.99 9.92
CA VAL A 43 -19.67 -1.94 10.96
C VAL A 43 -20.83 -2.84 11.37
N LEU A 44 -21.99 -2.26 11.69
CA LEU A 44 -23.18 -3.02 12.09
C LEU A 44 -23.60 -4.00 11.00
N LEU A 45 -23.74 -3.52 9.77
CA LEU A 45 -24.08 -4.39 8.63
C LEU A 45 -22.99 -5.43 8.35
N GLY A 46 -21.72 -5.09 8.57
CA GLY A 46 -20.60 -6.03 8.46
C GLY A 46 -20.70 -7.17 9.47
N ILE A 47 -21.08 -6.87 10.72
CA ILE A 47 -21.26 -7.86 11.78
C ILE A 47 -22.47 -8.74 11.48
N VAL A 48 -23.63 -8.14 11.20
CA VAL A 48 -24.89 -8.88 10.91
C VAL A 48 -24.76 -9.80 9.70
N THR A 49 -24.00 -9.38 8.68
CA THR A 49 -23.80 -10.18 7.45
C THR A 49 -22.53 -11.05 7.51
N LEU A 50 -21.89 -11.22 8.67
CA LEU A 50 -20.63 -11.97 8.82
C LEU A 50 -19.54 -11.56 7.82
N GLY A 51 -19.50 -10.26 7.46
CA GLY A 51 -18.52 -9.70 6.52
C GLY A 51 -18.95 -9.67 5.04
N PHE A 52 -20.06 -10.30 4.65
CA PHE A 52 -20.52 -10.25 3.26
C PHE A 52 -20.87 -8.83 2.77
N TYR A 53 -21.18 -7.91 3.67
CA TYR A 53 -21.43 -6.51 3.35
C TYR A 53 -20.17 -5.71 2.95
N THR A 54 -18.98 -6.28 3.06
CA THR A 54 -17.68 -5.59 2.82
C THR A 54 -17.60 -4.83 1.48
N PRO A 55 -18.05 -5.36 0.31
CA PRO A 55 -18.00 -4.61 -0.95
C PRO A 55 -18.82 -3.31 -0.92
N TRP A 56 -20.01 -3.34 -0.32
CA TRP A 56 -20.87 -2.16 -0.17
C TRP A 56 -20.26 -1.13 0.79
N ALA A 57 -19.72 -1.60 1.92
CA ALA A 57 -19.02 -0.76 2.88
C ALA A 57 -17.83 -0.04 2.24
N ARG A 58 -17.02 -0.73 1.44
CA ARG A 58 -15.89 -0.16 0.71
C ARG A 58 -16.33 0.89 -0.30
N ARG A 59 -17.40 0.63 -1.07
CA ARG A 59 -17.95 1.59 -2.02
C ARG A 59 -18.47 2.84 -1.32
N ARG A 60 -19.30 2.71 -0.28
CA ARG A 60 -19.83 3.85 0.51
C ARG A 60 -18.70 4.69 1.11
N THR A 61 -17.66 4.04 1.65
CA THR A 61 -16.47 4.72 2.17
C THR A 61 -15.74 5.49 1.06
N ALA A 62 -15.54 4.88 -0.12
CA ALA A 62 -14.88 5.54 -1.24
C ALA A 62 -15.69 6.74 -1.72
N MET A 63 -17.00 6.59 -1.92
CA MET A 63 -17.89 7.69 -2.31
C MET A 63 -17.82 8.87 -1.35
N TYR A 64 -17.78 8.59 -0.02
CA TYR A 64 -17.65 9.65 0.96
C TYR A 64 -16.34 10.44 0.80
N PHE A 65 -15.18 9.75 0.77
CA PHE A 65 -13.89 10.44 0.68
C PHE A 65 -13.69 11.14 -0.67
N TYR A 66 -14.09 10.53 -1.78
CA TYR A 66 -13.97 11.13 -3.11
C TYR A 66 -14.88 12.37 -3.23
N GLY A 67 -16.16 12.26 -2.87
CA GLY A 67 -17.12 13.35 -2.98
C GLY A 67 -16.77 14.58 -2.12
N HIS A 68 -16.05 14.37 -1.01
CA HIS A 68 -15.59 15.47 -0.15
C HIS A 68 -14.14 15.91 -0.46
N SER A 69 -13.49 15.34 -1.47
CA SER A 69 -12.14 15.76 -1.90
C SER A 69 -12.25 16.69 -3.10
N LEU A 70 -11.97 17.97 -2.88
CA LEU A 70 -12.01 19.00 -3.93
C LEU A 70 -10.62 19.15 -4.55
N VAL A 71 -10.57 19.06 -5.87
CA VAL A 71 -9.40 19.33 -6.71
C VAL A 71 -9.76 20.48 -7.67
N ALA A 72 -9.10 21.60 -7.55
CA ALA A 72 -9.46 22.84 -8.25
C ALA A 72 -10.97 23.14 -8.12
N HIS A 73 -11.44 23.20 -6.86
CA HIS A 73 -12.83 23.47 -6.46
C HIS A 73 -13.88 22.46 -6.97
N SER A 74 -13.47 21.36 -7.57
CA SER A 74 -14.39 20.34 -8.08
C SER A 74 -14.21 19.02 -7.33
N PRO A 75 -15.29 18.37 -6.87
CA PRO A 75 -15.20 17.10 -6.18
C PRO A 75 -14.74 15.98 -7.11
N LEU A 76 -14.07 15.00 -6.54
CA LEU A 76 -13.80 13.75 -7.23
C LEU A 76 -15.05 12.85 -7.19
N GLU A 77 -15.29 12.13 -8.27
CA GLU A 77 -16.39 11.18 -8.34
C GLU A 77 -15.87 9.75 -8.34
N PHE A 78 -16.56 8.88 -7.61
CA PHE A 78 -16.29 7.44 -7.59
C PHE A 78 -17.45 6.69 -8.24
N THR A 79 -17.27 6.26 -9.51
CA THR A 79 -18.31 5.66 -10.35
C THR A 79 -18.20 4.13 -10.46
N ALA A 80 -17.56 3.46 -9.50
CA ALA A 80 -17.38 2.01 -9.51
C ALA A 80 -18.71 1.25 -9.52
N GLN A 81 -18.81 0.24 -10.41
CA GLN A 81 -19.96 -0.65 -10.48
C GLN A 81 -19.95 -1.62 -9.29
N GLN A 82 -21.03 -1.62 -8.50
CA GLN A 82 -21.18 -2.48 -7.33
C GLN A 82 -21.03 -3.98 -7.66
N ARG A 83 -21.61 -4.42 -8.78
CA ARG A 83 -21.55 -5.83 -9.23
C ARG A 83 -20.10 -6.32 -9.39
N LYS A 84 -19.21 -5.52 -9.97
CA LYS A 84 -17.79 -5.88 -10.14
C LYS A 84 -17.06 -6.00 -8.80
N MET A 85 -17.40 -5.15 -7.82
CA MET A 85 -16.81 -5.21 -6.48
C MET A 85 -17.28 -6.46 -5.72
N VAL A 86 -18.56 -6.82 -5.85
CA VAL A 86 -19.12 -8.04 -5.25
C VAL A 86 -18.51 -9.30 -5.88
N LEU A 87 -18.44 -9.36 -7.22
CA LEU A 87 -17.85 -10.50 -7.93
C LEU A 87 -16.39 -10.72 -7.51
N GLY A 88 -15.58 -9.66 -7.46
CA GLY A 88 -14.19 -9.74 -7.00
C GLY A 88 -14.07 -10.22 -5.54
N PHE A 89 -14.98 -9.78 -4.66
CA PHE A 89 -15.00 -10.23 -3.27
C PHE A 89 -15.37 -11.72 -3.16
N VAL A 90 -16.42 -12.16 -3.85
CA VAL A 90 -16.86 -13.57 -3.84
C VAL A 90 -15.76 -14.48 -4.39
N LEU A 91 -15.09 -14.10 -5.49
CA LEU A 91 -14.00 -14.87 -6.05
C LEU A 91 -12.84 -15.03 -5.03
N LEU A 92 -12.44 -13.95 -4.38
CA LEU A 92 -11.39 -14.00 -3.35
C LEU A 92 -11.82 -14.85 -2.14
N ALA A 93 -13.08 -14.78 -1.73
CA ALA A 93 -13.62 -15.60 -0.64
C ALA A 93 -13.58 -17.09 -1.00
N LEU A 94 -14.00 -17.45 -2.20
CA LEU A 94 -13.97 -18.85 -2.69
C LEU A 94 -12.53 -19.40 -2.75
N ILE A 95 -11.56 -18.62 -3.28
CA ILE A 95 -10.15 -19.00 -3.32
C ILE A 95 -9.62 -19.17 -1.89
N SER A 96 -9.98 -18.27 -0.97
CA SER A 96 -9.54 -18.37 0.43
C SER A 96 -10.12 -19.61 1.14
N ILE A 97 -11.38 -19.95 0.89
CA ILE A 97 -12.03 -21.15 1.44
C ILE A 97 -11.35 -22.40 0.86
N ALA A 98 -11.15 -22.47 -0.45
CA ALA A 98 -10.48 -23.60 -1.10
C ALA A 98 -9.06 -23.82 -0.54
N TYR A 99 -8.29 -22.74 -0.36
CA TYR A 99 -6.97 -22.79 0.28
C TYR A 99 -7.04 -23.34 1.70
N GLN A 100 -7.99 -22.87 2.52
CA GLN A 100 -8.14 -23.33 3.90
C GLN A 100 -8.54 -24.81 3.97
N ILE A 101 -9.42 -25.28 3.07
CA ILE A 101 -9.80 -26.68 2.98
C ILE A 101 -8.57 -27.53 2.62
N ALA A 102 -7.82 -27.16 1.57
CA ALA A 102 -6.62 -27.88 1.16
C ALA A 102 -5.58 -27.96 2.28
N ALA A 103 -5.35 -26.84 2.98
CA ALA A 103 -4.41 -26.79 4.10
C ALA A 103 -4.84 -27.66 5.30
N LYS A 104 -6.15 -27.69 5.61
CA LYS A 104 -6.68 -28.49 6.73
C LYS A 104 -6.78 -29.97 6.43
N THR A 105 -6.91 -30.35 5.16
CA THR A 105 -6.98 -31.77 4.70
C THR A 105 -5.61 -32.36 4.40
N GLY A 106 -4.50 -31.63 4.66
CA GLY A 106 -3.15 -32.11 4.45
C GLY A 106 -2.77 -32.28 2.99
N GLN A 107 -3.40 -31.53 2.07
CA GLN A 107 -3.11 -31.57 0.63
C GLN A 107 -1.97 -30.58 0.31
N ASP A 108 -0.76 -30.88 0.74
CA ASP A 108 0.40 -29.97 0.62
C ASP A 108 0.70 -29.61 -0.84
N LEU A 109 0.55 -30.56 -1.76
CA LEU A 109 0.71 -30.29 -3.20
C LEU A 109 -0.29 -29.26 -3.70
N ALA A 110 -1.57 -29.37 -3.32
CA ALA A 110 -2.61 -28.41 -3.71
C ALA A 110 -2.34 -27.03 -3.12
N VAL A 111 -1.94 -26.95 -1.85
CA VAL A 111 -1.52 -25.71 -1.17
C VAL A 111 -0.35 -25.06 -1.91
N GLY A 112 0.69 -25.85 -2.24
CA GLY A 112 1.87 -25.38 -2.97
C GLY A 112 1.50 -24.84 -4.35
N LEU A 113 0.67 -25.54 -5.11
CA LEU A 113 0.19 -25.10 -6.43
C LEU A 113 -0.66 -23.83 -6.33
N MET A 114 -1.54 -23.70 -5.32
CA MET A 114 -2.34 -22.50 -5.10
C MET A 114 -1.47 -21.29 -4.75
N LEU A 115 -0.43 -21.46 -3.93
CA LEU A 115 0.53 -20.39 -3.61
C LEU A 115 1.33 -19.97 -4.85
N LEU A 116 1.81 -20.93 -5.64
CA LEU A 116 2.54 -20.66 -6.87
C LEU A 116 1.66 -19.91 -7.89
N ALA A 117 0.43 -20.38 -8.11
CA ALA A 117 -0.54 -19.71 -8.97
C ALA A 117 -0.87 -18.30 -8.46
N GLY A 118 -1.03 -18.13 -7.15
CA GLY A 118 -1.26 -16.82 -6.52
C GLY A 118 -0.09 -15.87 -6.77
N ALA A 119 1.14 -16.33 -6.62
CA ALA A 119 2.33 -15.53 -6.89
C ALA A 119 2.44 -15.13 -8.37
N ALA A 120 2.17 -16.08 -9.29
CA ALA A 120 2.17 -15.81 -10.72
C ALA A 120 1.06 -14.84 -11.15
N LEU A 121 -0.11 -14.91 -10.53
CA LEU A 121 -1.26 -14.04 -10.83
C LEU A 121 -1.21 -12.68 -10.09
N ALA A 122 -0.38 -12.52 -9.05
CA ALA A 122 -0.32 -11.30 -8.26
C ALA A 122 -0.10 -10.02 -9.10
N PRO A 123 0.83 -9.98 -10.09
CA PRO A 123 1.00 -8.83 -10.97
C PRO A 123 -0.25 -8.50 -11.78
N TYR A 124 -0.92 -9.53 -12.31
CA TYR A 124 -2.18 -9.38 -13.05
C TYR A 124 -3.29 -8.79 -12.18
N LEU A 125 -3.47 -9.32 -10.96
CA LEU A 125 -4.47 -8.85 -10.01
C LEU A 125 -4.22 -7.40 -9.60
N TRP A 126 -2.95 -7.04 -9.36
CA TRP A 126 -2.58 -5.66 -9.05
C TRP A 126 -2.92 -4.71 -10.20
N ALA A 127 -2.53 -5.03 -11.43
CA ALA A 127 -2.82 -4.19 -12.59
C ALA A 127 -4.32 -4.06 -12.86
N SER A 128 -5.07 -5.16 -12.73
CA SER A 128 -6.53 -5.18 -12.86
C SER A 128 -7.20 -4.30 -11.80
N ALA A 129 -6.71 -4.34 -10.55
CA ALA A 129 -7.18 -3.47 -9.48
C ALA A 129 -6.88 -2.00 -9.76
N MET A 130 -5.71 -1.66 -10.33
CA MET A 130 -5.37 -0.28 -10.69
C MET A 130 -6.21 0.22 -11.88
N ARG A 131 -6.42 -0.59 -12.92
CA ARG A 131 -7.35 -0.28 -14.02
C ARG A 131 -8.76 -0.01 -13.49
N PHE A 132 -9.26 -0.85 -12.60
CA PHE A 132 -10.57 -0.68 -11.99
C PHE A 132 -10.65 0.62 -11.17
N ARG A 133 -9.69 0.88 -10.28
CA ARG A 133 -9.70 2.06 -9.40
C ARG A 133 -9.60 3.37 -10.19
N LEU A 134 -8.62 3.49 -11.09
CA LEU A 134 -8.44 4.68 -11.91
C LEU A 134 -9.65 4.87 -12.83
N GLY A 135 -10.10 3.80 -13.50
CA GLY A 135 -11.27 3.87 -14.37
C GLY A 135 -12.59 4.18 -13.66
N ALA A 136 -12.67 3.98 -12.34
CA ALA A 136 -13.79 4.37 -11.50
C ALA A 136 -13.68 5.80 -10.95
N THR A 137 -12.55 6.47 -11.15
CA THR A 137 -12.31 7.85 -10.67
C THR A 137 -12.56 8.83 -11.80
N ARG A 138 -13.38 9.85 -11.53
CA ARG A 138 -13.62 10.96 -12.45
C ARG A 138 -13.33 12.29 -11.78
N TRP A 139 -12.88 13.26 -12.58
CA TRP A 139 -12.66 14.64 -12.18
C TRP A 139 -13.15 15.57 -13.28
N LYS A 140 -14.11 16.45 -12.99
CA LYS A 140 -14.73 17.35 -13.99
C LYS A 140 -15.18 16.62 -15.28
N GLY A 141 -15.79 15.43 -15.13
CA GLY A 141 -16.19 14.58 -16.26
C GLY A 141 -15.08 13.70 -16.85
N LEU A 142 -13.80 14.06 -16.63
CA LEU A 142 -12.64 13.29 -17.11
C LEU A 142 -12.47 11.99 -16.36
N ARG A 143 -12.38 10.89 -17.09
CA ARG A 143 -12.10 9.57 -16.53
C ARG A 143 -10.60 9.31 -16.50
N LEU A 144 -10.08 8.91 -15.33
CA LEU A 144 -8.71 8.45 -15.22
C LEU A 144 -8.61 7.02 -15.79
N GLN A 145 -7.48 6.73 -16.43
CA GLN A 145 -7.20 5.42 -17.02
C GLN A 145 -5.82 4.91 -16.60
N PHE A 146 -5.65 3.60 -16.59
CA PHE A 146 -4.35 2.94 -16.41
C PHE A 146 -4.05 2.10 -17.65
N SER A 147 -3.05 2.53 -18.43
CA SER A 147 -2.77 2.02 -19.78
C SER A 147 -1.53 1.12 -19.86
N ALA A 148 -1.04 0.58 -18.72
CA ALA A 148 0.10 -0.34 -18.72
C ALA A 148 -0.20 -1.64 -19.47
N SER A 149 0.73 -2.09 -20.31
CA SER A 149 0.69 -3.41 -20.95
C SER A 149 0.99 -4.52 -19.93
N TRP A 150 0.55 -5.75 -20.23
CA TRP A 150 0.83 -6.88 -19.36
C TRP A 150 2.33 -7.15 -19.23
N LYS A 151 3.10 -7.00 -20.31
CA LYS A 151 4.57 -7.16 -20.31
C LYS A 151 5.22 -6.16 -19.34
N GLU A 152 4.81 -4.90 -19.36
CA GLU A 152 5.34 -3.88 -18.43
C GLU A 152 5.01 -4.19 -16.97
N VAL A 153 3.81 -4.71 -16.69
CA VAL A 153 3.40 -5.08 -15.34
C VAL A 153 4.25 -6.24 -14.82
N TYR A 154 4.44 -7.30 -15.61
CA TYR A 154 5.27 -8.43 -15.20
C TYR A 154 6.74 -8.05 -15.10
N LEU A 155 7.24 -7.21 -16.01
CA LEU A 155 8.61 -6.69 -15.93
C LEU A 155 8.80 -5.82 -14.67
N ALA A 156 7.81 -4.99 -14.29
CA ALA A 156 7.88 -4.23 -13.04
C ALA A 156 7.84 -5.13 -11.79
N SER A 157 7.29 -6.33 -11.92
CA SER A 157 7.11 -7.31 -10.83
C SER A 157 8.30 -8.26 -10.64
N TRP A 158 9.39 -8.10 -11.42
CA TRP A 158 10.58 -8.98 -11.30
C TRP A 158 11.10 -9.14 -9.85
N PRO A 159 11.01 -8.13 -8.94
CA PRO A 159 11.48 -8.32 -7.58
C PRO A 159 10.70 -9.37 -6.78
N VAL A 160 9.45 -9.68 -7.17
CA VAL A 160 8.67 -10.77 -6.56
C VAL A 160 9.32 -12.13 -6.86
N PHE A 161 9.74 -12.32 -8.11
CA PHE A 161 10.43 -13.55 -8.53
C PHE A 161 11.83 -13.62 -7.94
N ALA A 162 12.55 -12.49 -7.88
CA ALA A 162 13.84 -12.42 -7.19
C ALA A 162 13.72 -12.77 -5.70
N LEU A 163 12.66 -12.33 -5.03
CA LEU A 163 12.38 -12.68 -3.64
C LEU A 163 12.20 -14.20 -3.47
N ALA A 164 11.47 -14.85 -4.37
CA ALA A 164 11.32 -16.30 -4.35
C ALA A 164 12.67 -17.02 -4.51
N LEU A 165 13.53 -16.55 -5.42
CA LEU A 165 14.89 -17.10 -5.61
C LEU A 165 15.77 -16.90 -4.37
N VAL A 166 15.69 -15.75 -3.71
CA VAL A 166 16.42 -15.49 -2.46
C VAL A 166 16.04 -16.51 -1.38
N TRP A 167 14.74 -16.73 -1.15
CA TRP A 167 14.29 -17.68 -0.13
C TRP A 167 14.53 -19.14 -0.51
N PHE A 168 14.48 -19.45 -1.80
CA PHE A 168 14.90 -20.74 -2.31
C PHE A 168 16.40 -20.99 -2.01
N GLY A 169 17.25 -19.99 -2.30
CA GLY A 169 18.68 -20.06 -1.97
C GLY A 169 18.95 -20.17 -0.46
N VAL A 170 18.20 -19.42 0.37
CA VAL A 170 18.28 -19.55 1.83
C VAL A 170 17.87 -20.94 2.29
N PHE A 171 16.78 -21.47 1.75
CA PHE A 171 16.28 -22.81 2.11
C PHE A 171 17.33 -23.90 1.80
N PHE A 172 17.87 -23.92 0.57
CA PHE A 172 18.91 -24.89 0.20
C PHE A 172 20.21 -24.67 0.96
N GLY A 173 20.62 -23.41 1.17
CA GLY A 173 21.79 -23.10 1.98
C GLY A 173 21.66 -23.58 3.43
N MET A 174 20.47 -23.46 4.01
CA MET A 174 20.19 -24.00 5.34
C MET A 174 20.28 -25.53 5.39
N GLN A 175 19.80 -26.24 4.37
CA GLN A 175 19.94 -27.71 4.28
C GLN A 175 21.41 -28.14 4.18
N ILE A 176 22.23 -27.42 3.45
CA ILE A 176 23.67 -27.70 3.32
C ILE A 176 24.40 -27.43 4.63
N LEU A 177 24.05 -26.34 5.32
CA LEU A 177 24.71 -25.95 6.57
C LEU A 177 24.28 -26.80 7.79
N SER A 178 23.12 -27.43 7.75
CA SER A 178 22.60 -28.30 8.79
C SER A 178 21.78 -29.45 8.19
N PRO A 179 22.46 -30.55 7.78
CA PRO A 179 21.79 -31.77 7.32
C PRO A 179 20.84 -32.38 8.37
N GLU A 180 21.10 -32.12 9.63
CA GLU A 180 20.29 -32.57 10.76
C GLU A 180 18.92 -31.84 10.81
N LEU A 181 18.89 -30.56 10.43
CA LEU A 181 17.64 -29.79 10.33
C LEU A 181 16.81 -30.28 9.14
N ALA A 182 17.47 -30.68 8.04
CA ALA A 182 16.80 -31.25 6.88
C ALA A 182 16.11 -32.59 7.23
N GLN A 183 16.79 -33.46 7.95
CA GLN A 183 16.22 -34.73 8.42
C GLN A 183 15.07 -34.53 9.42
N ALA A 184 15.14 -33.49 10.26
CA ALA A 184 14.05 -33.13 11.20
C ALA A 184 12.79 -32.60 10.51
N LEU A 185 12.93 -32.06 9.30
CA LEU A 185 11.81 -31.53 8.50
C LEU A 185 11.18 -32.58 7.58
N ASP A 186 11.93 -33.62 7.18
CA ASP A 186 11.52 -34.59 6.17
C ASP A 186 10.79 -35.84 6.69
N GLY A 187 10.67 -36.07 8.01
CA GLY A 187 9.99 -37.26 8.46
C GLY A 187 9.57 -37.32 9.93
N PRO A 188 8.56 -38.18 10.26
CA PRO A 188 8.30 -38.55 11.64
C PRO A 188 9.53 -39.22 12.19
N ALA A 189 10.07 -38.69 13.31
CA ALA A 189 11.24 -39.24 13.99
C ALA A 189 11.08 -40.74 14.17
N ALA A 190 11.92 -41.53 13.49
CA ALA A 190 11.99 -42.97 13.69
C ALA A 190 12.20 -43.19 15.19
N SER A 191 11.30 -43.95 15.81
CA SER A 191 11.29 -44.23 17.23
C SER A 191 12.62 -44.87 17.62
N GLY A 192 13.52 -44.09 18.24
CA GLY A 192 14.80 -44.57 18.75
C GLY A 192 16.05 -43.79 18.33
N ALA A 193 15.98 -42.85 17.40
CA ALA A 193 17.12 -42.00 17.02
C ALA A 193 17.37 -40.95 18.11
N PRO A 194 18.62 -40.66 18.52
CA PRO A 194 18.92 -39.60 19.47
C PRO A 194 18.44 -38.27 18.89
N LYS A 195 17.58 -37.56 19.63
CA LYS A 195 17.10 -36.22 19.25
C LYS A 195 18.28 -35.26 19.23
N VAL A 196 18.95 -35.15 18.12
CA VAL A 196 19.99 -34.13 17.91
C VAL A 196 19.28 -32.76 17.93
N LYS A 197 19.63 -31.95 18.93
CA LYS A 197 19.13 -30.58 19.02
C LYS A 197 19.78 -29.76 17.91
N PRO A 198 19.03 -29.21 16.93
CA PRO A 198 19.61 -28.41 15.89
C PRO A 198 20.33 -27.20 16.49
N GLN A 199 21.63 -27.13 16.30
CA GLN A 199 22.44 -26.00 16.78
C GLN A 199 22.43 -24.90 15.70
N PHE A 200 22.00 -23.71 16.12
CA PHE A 200 22.03 -22.54 15.24
C PHE A 200 23.46 -22.00 15.15
N THR A 201 24.08 -22.15 13.99
CA THR A 201 25.48 -21.75 13.76
C THR A 201 25.58 -20.31 13.22
N ALA A 202 26.76 -19.69 13.40
CA ALA A 202 27.01 -18.36 12.86
C ALA A 202 26.81 -18.22 11.32
N PRO A 203 27.23 -19.19 10.47
CA PRO A 203 26.93 -19.16 9.04
C PRO A 203 25.42 -19.20 8.72
N MET A 204 24.62 -19.95 9.50
CA MET A 204 23.16 -19.94 9.33
C MET A 204 22.55 -18.57 9.62
N GLY A 205 23.04 -17.92 10.70
CA GLY A 205 22.64 -16.56 11.04
C GLY A 205 23.00 -15.56 9.94
N ALA A 206 24.20 -15.67 9.39
CA ALA A 206 24.65 -14.82 8.28
C ALA A 206 23.81 -15.02 7.01
N LEU A 207 23.49 -16.28 6.67
CA LEU A 207 22.64 -16.61 5.51
C LEU A 207 21.22 -16.04 5.66
N LEU A 208 20.60 -16.21 6.83
CA LEU A 208 19.30 -15.61 7.14
C LEU A 208 19.35 -14.08 7.10
N GLY A 209 20.38 -13.47 7.67
CA GLY A 209 20.60 -12.02 7.66
C GLY A 209 20.74 -11.49 6.23
N LEU A 210 21.50 -12.17 5.39
CA LEU A 210 21.63 -11.85 3.96
C LEU A 210 20.28 -11.98 3.23
N GLY A 211 19.55 -13.08 3.47
CA GLY A 211 18.22 -13.29 2.89
C GLY A 211 17.23 -12.18 3.27
N LEU A 212 17.22 -11.77 4.54
CA LEU A 212 16.39 -10.66 5.01
C LEU A 212 16.80 -9.32 4.38
N LEU A 213 18.09 -9.02 4.29
CA LEU A 213 18.60 -7.80 3.66
C LEU A 213 18.18 -7.73 2.17
N LEU A 214 18.40 -8.81 1.42
CA LEU A 214 17.99 -8.90 0.02
C LEU A 214 16.47 -8.78 -0.13
N SER A 215 15.71 -9.37 0.79
CA SER A 215 14.24 -9.23 0.82
C SER A 215 13.80 -7.77 0.98
N ILE A 216 14.41 -7.03 1.89
CA ILE A 216 14.13 -5.60 2.07
C ILE A 216 14.41 -4.82 0.79
N LEU A 217 15.55 -5.08 0.13
CA LEU A 217 15.89 -4.43 -1.14
C LEU A 217 14.90 -4.78 -2.26
N CYS A 218 14.45 -6.03 -2.34
CA CYS A 218 13.40 -6.45 -3.27
C CYS A 218 12.07 -5.73 -3.02
N PHE A 219 11.65 -5.58 -1.76
CA PHE A 219 10.43 -4.84 -1.42
C PHE A 219 10.53 -3.36 -1.76
N ILE A 220 11.66 -2.71 -1.48
CA ILE A 220 11.88 -1.30 -1.86
C ILE A 220 11.82 -1.15 -3.38
N ARG A 221 12.45 -2.08 -4.13
CA ARG A 221 12.43 -2.07 -5.58
C ARG A 221 11.04 -2.30 -6.15
N LEU A 222 10.28 -3.22 -5.58
CA LEU A 222 8.91 -3.49 -5.97
C LEU A 222 8.00 -2.26 -5.73
N GLU A 223 8.14 -1.61 -4.58
CA GLU A 223 7.40 -0.39 -4.26
C GLU A 223 7.72 0.73 -5.26
N TYR A 224 9.00 0.92 -5.61
CA TYR A 224 9.43 1.87 -6.62
C TYR A 224 8.85 1.55 -8.00
N ASN A 225 9.00 0.30 -8.46
CA ASN A 225 8.54 -0.12 -9.78
C ASN A 225 7.02 0.07 -9.93
N TYR A 226 6.24 -0.35 -8.94
CA TYR A 226 4.77 -0.24 -9.01
C TYR A 226 4.29 1.20 -8.93
N LYS A 227 4.91 2.07 -8.12
CA LYS A 227 4.56 3.48 -8.05
C LYS A 227 4.95 4.24 -9.31
N SER A 228 6.14 3.95 -9.86
CA SER A 228 6.57 4.56 -11.12
C SER A 228 5.68 4.13 -12.29
N LEU A 229 5.37 2.84 -12.40
CA LEU A 229 4.49 2.33 -13.45
C LEU A 229 3.08 2.91 -13.33
N LEU A 230 2.54 3.01 -12.10
CA LEU A 230 1.22 3.59 -11.85
C LEU A 230 1.14 5.03 -12.33
N VAL A 231 2.14 5.85 -12.05
CA VAL A 231 2.17 7.25 -12.45
C VAL A 231 2.43 7.40 -13.94
N LEU A 232 3.45 6.73 -14.49
CA LEU A 232 3.82 6.82 -15.92
C LEU A 232 2.71 6.34 -16.85
N ARG A 233 1.92 5.35 -16.42
CA ARG A 233 0.83 4.76 -17.20
C ARG A 233 -0.56 5.24 -16.78
N ALA A 234 -0.64 6.15 -15.80
CA ALA A 234 -1.87 6.91 -15.55
C ALA A 234 -2.11 7.89 -16.68
N ARG A 235 -3.34 7.93 -17.20
CA ARG A 235 -3.77 8.86 -18.24
C ARG A 235 -4.96 9.68 -17.76
N LEU A 236 -4.94 10.95 -18.13
CA LEU A 236 -6.05 11.87 -17.98
C LEU A 236 -6.36 12.46 -19.39
N GLY A 237 -7.39 11.93 -20.05
CA GLY A 237 -7.55 12.17 -21.49
C GLY A 237 -6.37 11.55 -22.27
N ASN A 238 -5.73 12.34 -23.13
CA ASN A 238 -4.52 11.94 -23.87
C ASN A 238 -3.23 12.19 -23.11
N GLU A 239 -3.30 12.82 -21.92
CA GLU A 239 -2.13 13.23 -21.17
C GLU A 239 -1.61 12.12 -20.24
N HIS A 240 -0.29 11.97 -20.21
CA HIS A 240 0.38 10.94 -19.40
C HIS A 240 0.93 11.53 -18.10
N GLY A 241 1.01 10.67 -17.08
CA GLY A 241 1.71 11.01 -15.84
C GLY A 241 3.22 11.16 -16.04
N ARG A 242 3.84 12.09 -15.30
CA ARG A 242 5.30 12.29 -15.23
C ARG A 242 5.84 11.79 -13.93
N TRP A 243 7.00 11.13 -14.01
CA TRP A 243 7.71 10.56 -12.88
C TRP A 243 9.15 11.07 -12.83
N LYS A 244 9.57 11.64 -11.71
CA LYS A 244 10.94 12.11 -11.49
C LYS A 244 11.73 11.33 -10.45
N PRO A 245 11.12 10.72 -9.39
CA PRO A 245 11.89 10.08 -8.33
C PRO A 245 12.81 9.00 -8.87
N VAL A 246 13.99 8.88 -8.29
CA VAL A 246 14.92 7.78 -8.55
C VAL A 246 14.88 6.74 -7.44
N TYR A 247 15.38 5.54 -7.71
CA TYR A 247 15.33 4.44 -6.75
C TYR A 247 16.02 4.79 -5.42
N THR A 248 17.14 5.52 -5.48
CA THR A 248 17.87 5.94 -4.28
C THR A 248 17.05 6.81 -3.32
N ASP A 249 16.08 7.57 -3.82
CA ASP A 249 15.20 8.36 -2.96
C ASP A 249 14.31 7.48 -2.10
N PHE A 250 13.84 6.37 -2.67
CA PHE A 250 13.09 5.36 -1.92
C PHE A 250 13.96 4.69 -0.86
N VAL A 251 15.18 4.32 -1.21
CA VAL A 251 16.14 3.73 -0.26
C VAL A 251 16.40 4.69 0.90
N LYS A 252 16.63 5.99 0.63
CA LYS A 252 16.84 7.01 1.67
C LYS A 252 15.63 7.10 2.62
N VAL A 253 14.41 7.10 2.10
CA VAL A 253 13.19 7.11 2.92
C VAL A 253 13.09 5.85 3.78
N TRP A 254 13.43 4.68 3.22
CA TRP A 254 13.44 3.42 3.97
C TRP A 254 14.51 3.39 5.05
N LEU A 255 15.74 3.80 4.75
CA LEU A 255 16.81 3.90 5.75
C LEU A 255 16.45 4.85 6.89
N ALA A 256 15.92 6.03 6.57
CA ALA A 256 15.44 6.96 7.59
C ALA A 256 14.30 6.36 8.43
N THR A 257 13.43 5.55 7.81
CA THR A 257 12.36 4.85 8.54
C THR A 257 12.91 3.80 9.50
N VAL A 258 13.91 3.03 9.07
CA VAL A 258 14.61 2.05 9.93
C VAL A 258 15.31 2.76 11.09
N ALA A 259 15.99 3.87 10.84
CA ALA A 259 16.62 4.66 11.90
C ALA A 259 15.60 5.18 12.93
N VAL A 260 14.45 5.70 12.48
CA VAL A 260 13.37 6.12 13.38
C VAL A 260 12.80 4.92 14.14
N PHE A 261 12.64 3.77 13.52
CA PHE A 261 12.16 2.55 14.18
C PHE A 261 13.14 2.10 15.28
N ILE A 262 14.44 2.02 14.98
CA ILE A 262 15.47 1.65 15.97
C ILE A 262 15.46 2.64 17.14
N ALA A 263 15.40 3.94 16.86
CA ALA A 263 15.33 4.96 17.92
C ALA A 263 14.09 4.78 18.81
N CYS A 264 12.92 4.49 18.22
CA CYS A 264 11.70 4.22 18.99
C CYS A 264 11.83 2.92 19.82
N VAL A 265 12.41 1.87 19.26
CA VAL A 265 12.64 0.60 20.00
C VAL A 265 13.57 0.84 21.18
N LEU A 266 14.66 1.59 20.99
CA LEU A 266 15.59 1.95 22.08
C LEU A 266 14.90 2.73 23.19
N VAL A 267 14.08 3.73 22.85
CA VAL A 267 13.32 4.51 23.84
C VAL A 267 12.35 3.61 24.61
N VAL A 268 11.62 2.75 23.91
CA VAL A 268 10.69 1.79 24.54
C VAL A 268 11.43 0.81 25.42
N TRP A 269 12.57 0.30 24.96
CA TRP A 269 13.41 -0.64 25.74
C TRP A 269 13.94 0.03 27.01
N LEU A 270 14.48 1.25 26.92
CA LEU A 270 14.95 2.02 28.09
C LEU A 270 13.81 2.30 29.08
N ALA A 271 12.63 2.68 28.58
CA ALA A 271 11.47 2.89 29.43
C ALA A 271 11.01 1.59 30.13
N ALA A 272 10.98 0.48 29.39
CA ALA A 272 10.61 -0.82 29.94
C ALA A 272 11.61 -1.31 31.00
N THR A 273 12.92 -1.15 30.76
CA THR A 273 13.96 -1.52 31.74
C THR A 273 13.91 -0.65 33.00
N ALA A 274 13.66 0.66 32.86
CA ALA A 274 13.49 1.57 33.99
C ALA A 274 12.27 1.19 34.87
N LEU A 275 11.14 0.80 34.22
CA LEU A 275 9.93 0.39 34.93
C LEU A 275 10.02 -1.03 35.52
N ALA A 276 10.59 -1.99 34.77
CA ALA A 276 10.68 -3.39 35.18
C ALA A 276 11.85 -3.65 36.12
N GLY A 277 12.95 -2.90 36.02
CA GLY A 277 14.14 -3.07 36.82
C GLY A 277 13.85 -2.91 38.34
N GLY A 278 12.99 -1.97 38.70
CA GLY A 278 12.55 -1.79 40.09
C GLY A 278 11.71 -2.96 40.62
N SER A 279 10.80 -3.47 39.79
CA SER A 279 9.92 -4.60 40.20
C SER A 279 10.66 -5.94 40.30
N ILE A 280 11.61 -6.19 39.36
CA ILE A 280 12.46 -7.39 39.41
C ILE A 280 13.41 -7.34 40.60
N ALA A 281 14.03 -6.20 40.88
CA ALA A 281 14.89 -6.00 42.04
C ALA A 281 14.11 -6.23 43.35
N MET A 282 12.88 -5.73 43.45
CA MET A 282 12.00 -5.92 44.60
C MET A 282 11.58 -7.39 44.79
N LEU A 283 11.33 -8.13 43.69
CA LEU A 283 11.04 -9.58 43.70
C LEU A 283 12.24 -10.43 44.11
N LEU A 284 13.45 -10.09 43.65
CA LEU A 284 14.69 -10.77 44.01
C LEU A 284 15.11 -10.48 45.45
N MET A 285 14.77 -9.33 46.01
CA MET A 285 15.05 -8.95 47.39
C MET A 285 14.04 -9.56 48.40
N SER A 286 12.85 -9.99 47.96
CA SER A 286 11.89 -10.70 48.81
C SER A 286 12.40 -12.12 49.06
N LYS A 287 13.11 -12.31 50.20
CA LYS A 287 13.58 -13.61 50.70
C LYS A 287 12.38 -14.51 51.03
N GLY A 288 11.91 -15.31 50.09
CA GLY A 288 10.82 -16.24 50.34
C GLY A 288 10.23 -16.87 49.06
N ALA A 289 11.06 -17.48 48.23
CA ALA A 289 10.57 -18.25 47.06
C ALA A 289 9.98 -19.61 47.51
N GLY A 290 8.81 -19.59 48.15
CA GLY A 290 8.00 -20.81 48.34
C GLY A 290 7.31 -21.22 47.03
N LYS A 291 6.83 -22.45 46.93
CA LYS A 291 6.17 -23.03 45.73
C LYS A 291 4.98 -22.18 45.17
N GLY A 292 4.41 -21.29 45.97
CA GLY A 292 3.38 -20.32 45.52
C GLY A 292 3.88 -19.23 44.58
N ASN A 293 5.20 -18.99 44.51
CA ASN A 293 5.76 -17.92 43.65
C ASN A 293 5.94 -18.32 42.17
N ILE A 294 5.94 -19.63 41.86
CA ILE A 294 6.09 -20.12 40.49
C ILE A 294 4.92 -19.65 39.61
N PHE A 295 3.70 -19.70 40.14
CA PHE A 295 2.52 -19.20 39.42
C PHE A 295 2.66 -17.71 39.06
N TRP A 296 3.05 -16.86 40.00
CA TRP A 296 3.25 -15.43 39.77
C TRP A 296 4.40 -15.12 38.80
N ILE A 297 5.49 -15.90 38.87
CA ILE A 297 6.61 -15.80 37.94
C ILE A 297 6.13 -16.10 36.49
N ILE A 298 5.33 -17.14 36.29
CA ILE A 298 4.76 -17.49 34.99
C ILE A 298 3.81 -16.38 34.50
N VAL A 299 2.93 -15.88 35.38
CA VAL A 299 2.02 -14.79 35.02
C VAL A 299 2.78 -13.53 34.62
N ILE A 300 3.80 -13.13 35.38
CA ILE A 300 4.64 -11.97 35.08
C ILE A 300 5.40 -12.18 33.76
N ALA A 301 5.92 -13.38 33.52
CA ALA A 301 6.60 -13.71 32.26
C ALA A 301 5.65 -13.62 31.08
N ILE A 302 4.44 -14.16 31.18
CA ILE A 302 3.42 -14.09 30.12
C ILE A 302 3.02 -12.63 29.87
N VAL A 303 2.70 -11.87 30.92
CA VAL A 303 2.34 -10.44 30.83
C VAL A 303 3.51 -9.63 30.26
N GLY A 304 4.75 -9.95 30.66
CA GLY A 304 5.97 -9.33 30.15
C GLY A 304 6.14 -9.56 28.64
N VAL A 305 5.95 -10.80 28.16
CA VAL A 305 6.03 -11.14 26.74
C VAL A 305 4.92 -10.44 25.94
N ILE A 306 3.68 -10.48 26.41
CA ILE A 306 2.55 -9.78 25.75
C ILE A 306 2.81 -8.28 25.75
N GLY A 307 3.25 -7.72 26.87
CA GLY A 307 3.62 -6.31 27.00
C GLY A 307 4.74 -5.92 26.04
N PHE A 308 5.77 -6.74 25.90
CA PHE A 308 6.87 -6.52 24.97
C PHE A 308 6.40 -6.46 23.51
N PHE A 309 5.59 -7.41 23.07
CA PHE A 309 5.02 -7.37 21.72
C PHE A 309 4.12 -6.15 21.49
N PHE A 310 3.32 -5.79 22.49
CA PHE A 310 2.49 -4.58 22.43
C PHE A 310 3.35 -3.30 22.33
N LEU A 311 4.43 -3.21 23.09
CA LEU A 311 5.38 -2.11 23.03
C LEU A 311 6.13 -2.05 21.69
N LEU A 312 6.49 -3.19 21.10
CA LEU A 312 7.05 -3.23 19.73
C LEU A 312 6.06 -2.72 18.69
N LEU A 313 4.79 -3.09 18.79
CA LEU A 313 3.74 -2.56 17.94
C LEU A 313 3.61 -1.03 18.09
N LEU A 314 3.63 -0.55 19.31
CA LEU A 314 3.59 0.88 19.63
C LEU A 314 4.81 1.62 19.05
N ALA A 315 6.02 1.07 19.24
CA ALA A 315 7.26 1.62 18.70
C ALA A 315 7.27 1.66 17.16
N SER A 316 6.60 0.72 16.50
CA SER A 316 6.49 0.70 15.03
C SER A 316 5.58 1.79 14.46
N ALA A 317 4.64 2.32 15.24
CA ALA A 317 3.65 3.29 14.77
C ALA A 317 4.27 4.62 14.31
N PRO A 318 5.21 5.26 15.04
CA PRO A 318 5.87 6.48 14.59
C PRO A 318 6.68 6.28 13.31
N ALA A 319 7.40 5.16 13.19
CA ALA A 319 8.20 4.83 12.02
C ALA A 319 7.32 4.65 10.77
N ARG A 320 6.19 3.95 10.89
CA ARG A 320 5.21 3.80 9.80
C ARG A 320 4.61 5.14 9.40
N ALA A 321 4.24 5.98 10.36
CA ALA A 321 3.72 7.31 10.10
C ALA A 321 4.74 8.22 9.42
N TYR A 322 6.00 8.17 9.86
CA TYR A 322 7.10 8.90 9.25
C TYR A 322 7.33 8.47 7.80
N ARG A 323 7.39 7.15 7.54
CA ARG A 323 7.55 6.62 6.18
C ARG A 323 6.39 7.05 5.27
N GLU A 324 5.16 6.95 5.76
CA GLU A 324 3.96 7.35 5.00
C GLU A 324 4.03 8.84 4.61
N ALA A 325 4.37 9.71 5.57
CA ALA A 325 4.48 11.15 5.31
C ALA A 325 5.62 11.49 4.33
N ARG A 326 6.81 10.90 4.51
CA ARG A 326 7.96 11.15 3.64
C ARG A 326 7.75 10.60 2.23
N MET A 327 7.18 9.39 2.12
CA MET A 327 6.87 8.80 0.83
C MET A 327 5.78 9.61 0.10
N PHE A 328 4.76 10.06 0.83
CA PHE A 328 3.71 10.94 0.29
C PHE A 328 4.30 12.26 -0.23
N GLN A 329 5.16 12.92 0.57
CA GLN A 329 5.83 14.14 0.18
C GLN A 329 6.75 13.94 -1.05
N LEU A 330 7.55 12.85 -1.06
CA LEU A 330 8.42 12.50 -2.18
C LEU A 330 7.63 12.34 -3.48
N LEU A 331 6.51 11.60 -3.42
CA LEU A 331 5.69 11.35 -4.60
C LEU A 331 5.07 12.64 -5.11
N TRP A 332 4.28 13.32 -4.28
CA TRP A 332 3.50 14.50 -4.70
C TRP A 332 4.35 15.70 -5.13
N ASN A 333 5.60 15.82 -4.68
CA ASN A 333 6.52 16.85 -5.17
C ASN A 333 7.19 16.50 -6.50
N ASN A 334 7.14 15.24 -6.93
CA ASN A 334 7.91 14.76 -8.07
C ASN A 334 7.05 14.12 -9.17
N ILE A 335 5.72 14.13 -9.01
CA ILE A 335 4.79 13.70 -10.05
C ILE A 335 4.13 14.90 -10.70
N GLY A 336 3.58 14.68 -11.90
CA GLY A 336 2.83 15.66 -12.66
C GLY A 336 2.04 15.01 -13.78
N VAL A 337 1.32 15.82 -14.55
CA VAL A 337 0.62 15.39 -15.76
C VAL A 337 1.25 16.15 -16.92
N SER A 338 1.94 15.44 -17.78
CA SER A 338 2.68 15.99 -18.95
C SER A 338 3.41 17.30 -18.63
N GLN A 339 3.19 18.35 -19.41
CA GLN A 339 3.69 19.70 -19.12
C GLN A 339 2.62 20.63 -18.54
N ILE A 340 1.40 20.13 -18.35
CA ILE A 340 0.21 20.91 -18.01
C ILE A 340 0.10 21.14 -16.52
N ALA A 341 0.33 20.09 -15.72
CA ALA A 341 0.10 20.16 -14.27
C ALA A 341 1.27 19.61 -13.45
N ARG A 342 1.51 20.25 -12.31
CA ARG A 342 2.49 19.86 -11.30
C ARG A 342 1.84 19.89 -9.93
N PHE A 343 2.34 19.03 -9.04
CA PHE A 343 1.91 19.02 -7.65
C PHE A 343 3.02 19.49 -6.74
N LYS A 344 2.65 20.16 -5.65
CA LYS A 344 3.55 20.54 -4.57
C LYS A 344 2.95 20.08 -3.26
N CYS A 345 3.73 19.42 -2.42
CA CYS A 345 3.30 18.90 -1.12
C CYS A 345 4.09 19.54 0.02
N ASN A 346 3.39 20.16 0.96
CA ASN A 346 3.96 20.83 2.13
C ASN A 346 3.76 20.01 3.43
N LEU A 347 3.49 18.70 3.33
CA LEU A 347 3.27 17.83 4.48
C LEU A 347 4.51 17.74 5.37
N ARG A 348 4.42 18.20 6.62
CA ARG A 348 5.51 18.07 7.60
C ARG A 348 5.41 16.72 8.31
N ALA A 349 6.40 15.83 8.11
CA ALA A 349 6.40 14.48 8.67
C ALA A 349 6.19 14.47 10.19
N GLY A 350 6.85 15.36 10.95
CA GLY A 350 6.69 15.41 12.40
C GLY A 350 5.28 15.81 12.86
N ARG A 351 4.58 16.68 12.11
CA ARG A 351 3.17 17.02 12.41
C ARG A 351 2.26 15.82 12.16
N PHE A 352 2.49 15.09 11.06
CA PHE A 352 1.71 13.90 10.73
C PHE A 352 1.95 12.76 11.73
N VAL A 353 3.19 12.53 12.17
CA VAL A 353 3.52 11.55 13.21
C VAL A 353 2.79 11.88 14.51
N ARG A 354 2.84 13.15 14.98
CA ARG A 354 2.13 13.55 16.19
C ARG A 354 0.62 13.35 16.08
N LEU A 355 0.01 13.72 14.94
CA LEU A 355 -1.41 13.49 14.70
C LEU A 355 -1.74 11.99 14.77
N ARG A 356 -0.93 11.15 14.12
CA ARG A 356 -1.14 9.70 14.08
C ARG A 356 -1.02 9.04 15.45
N LEU A 357 -0.04 9.47 16.26
CA LEU A 357 0.12 9.01 17.63
C LEU A 357 -1.06 9.42 18.51
N LYS A 358 -1.48 10.68 18.44
CA LYS A 358 -2.71 11.16 19.13
C LYS A 358 -3.92 10.31 18.74
N ASN A 359 -4.13 10.12 17.43
CA ASN A 359 -5.25 9.33 16.91
C ASN A 359 -5.19 7.88 17.37
N MET A 360 -4.01 7.28 17.43
CA MET A 360 -3.81 5.92 17.92
C MET A 360 -4.19 5.80 19.39
N VAL A 361 -3.70 6.70 20.22
CA VAL A 361 -4.03 6.72 21.67
C VAL A 361 -5.54 6.88 21.87
N LEU A 362 -6.17 7.85 21.19
CA LEU A 362 -7.62 8.06 21.30
C LEU A 362 -8.42 6.86 20.78
N THR A 363 -7.95 6.20 19.72
CA THR A 363 -8.60 4.99 19.20
C THR A 363 -8.51 3.83 20.19
N LEU A 364 -7.38 3.66 20.88
CA LEU A 364 -7.22 2.66 21.94
C LEU A 364 -8.11 2.98 23.15
N LEU A 365 -8.10 4.22 23.64
CA LEU A 365 -8.92 4.64 24.78
C LEU A 365 -10.42 4.49 24.51
N THR A 366 -10.85 4.69 23.28
CA THR A 366 -12.27 4.57 22.87
C THR A 366 -12.61 3.18 22.31
N LEU A 367 -11.77 2.16 22.53
CA LEU A 367 -11.97 0.79 22.03
C LEU A 367 -12.31 0.73 20.53
N GLY A 368 -11.70 1.64 19.75
CA GLY A 368 -11.88 1.71 18.30
C GLY A 368 -12.96 2.69 17.79
N PHE A 369 -13.81 3.24 18.64
CA PHE A 369 -14.86 4.19 18.21
C PHE A 369 -14.30 5.51 17.66
N TYR A 370 -13.09 5.91 18.04
CA TYR A 370 -12.44 7.11 17.50
C TYR A 370 -11.88 6.90 16.08
N ARG A 371 -11.81 5.67 15.56
CA ARG A 371 -11.21 5.33 14.27
C ARG A 371 -11.73 6.15 13.07
N PRO A 372 -13.04 6.47 12.94
CA PRO A 372 -13.54 7.33 11.86
C PRO A 372 -12.97 8.76 11.91
N PHE A 373 -12.92 9.35 13.09
CA PHE A 373 -12.36 10.70 13.30
C PHE A 373 -10.86 10.73 12.99
N ALA A 374 -10.12 9.70 13.43
CA ALA A 374 -8.72 9.51 13.12
C ALA A 374 -8.49 9.47 11.60
N ARG A 375 -9.28 8.66 10.89
CA ARG A 375 -9.16 8.49 9.44
C ARG A 375 -9.43 9.79 8.68
N VAL A 376 -10.45 10.53 9.07
CA VAL A 376 -10.79 11.83 8.46
C VAL A 376 -9.69 12.86 8.72
N SER A 377 -9.20 12.98 9.95
CA SER A 377 -8.16 13.96 10.29
C SER A 377 -6.81 13.67 9.58
N GLU A 378 -6.43 12.41 9.47
CA GLU A 378 -5.22 11.99 8.74
C GLU A 378 -5.36 12.21 7.22
N TYR A 379 -6.53 11.91 6.67
CA TYR A 379 -6.82 12.11 5.25
C TYR A 379 -6.83 13.60 4.91
N ARG A 380 -7.52 14.42 5.72
CA ARG A 380 -7.57 15.89 5.59
C ARG A 380 -6.16 16.47 5.58
N MET A 381 -5.33 16.15 6.59
CA MET A 381 -3.96 16.66 6.69
C MET A 381 -3.11 16.32 5.45
N LYS A 382 -3.28 15.12 4.87
CA LYS A 382 -2.57 14.73 3.65
C LYS A 382 -3.10 15.50 2.44
N LEU A 383 -4.41 15.54 2.23
CA LEU A 383 -5.02 16.16 1.06
C LEU A 383 -4.73 17.66 1.02
N GLU A 384 -5.00 18.38 2.13
CA GLU A 384 -4.80 19.83 2.22
C GLU A 384 -3.32 20.26 2.18
N SER A 385 -2.39 19.31 2.35
CA SER A 385 -0.95 19.55 2.16
C SER A 385 -0.52 19.63 0.71
N VAL A 386 -1.39 19.28 -0.25
CA VAL A 386 -1.09 19.22 -1.67
C VAL A 386 -1.71 20.42 -2.39
N THR A 387 -0.91 21.08 -3.22
CA THR A 387 -1.34 22.16 -4.12
C THR A 387 -1.11 21.71 -5.56
N LEU A 388 -2.12 21.84 -6.38
CA LEU A 388 -2.07 21.57 -7.81
C LEU A 388 -1.76 22.88 -8.56
N HIS A 389 -0.72 22.87 -9.38
CA HIS A 389 -0.33 23.98 -10.24
C HIS A 389 -0.66 23.60 -11.68
N ILE A 390 -1.56 24.34 -12.33
CA ILE A 390 -2.03 24.09 -13.70
C ILE A 390 -1.70 25.29 -14.56
N LYS A 391 -1.24 25.03 -15.78
CA LYS A 391 -1.08 26.06 -16.83
C LYS A 391 -2.42 26.28 -17.55
N GLY A 392 -2.88 27.52 -17.62
CA GLY A 392 -4.08 27.87 -18.38
C GLY A 392 -5.42 27.66 -17.68
N GLY A 393 -5.41 27.40 -16.35
CA GLY A 393 -6.63 27.24 -15.56
C GLY A 393 -7.27 25.84 -15.65
N ALA A 394 -7.89 25.43 -14.54
CA ALA A 394 -8.41 24.06 -14.41
C ALA A 394 -9.62 23.77 -15.31
N ASP A 395 -10.49 24.77 -15.52
CA ASP A 395 -11.70 24.60 -16.34
C ASP A 395 -11.39 24.53 -17.84
N GLN A 396 -10.44 25.35 -18.28
CA GLN A 396 -10.02 25.37 -19.68
C GLN A 396 -9.33 24.06 -20.06
N VAL A 397 -8.40 23.58 -19.21
CA VAL A 397 -7.71 22.32 -19.38
C VAL A 397 -8.70 21.14 -19.35
N ALA A 398 -9.63 21.12 -18.39
CA ALA A 398 -10.64 20.07 -18.31
C ALA A 398 -11.53 20.05 -19.56
N GLY A 399 -12.00 21.21 -20.04
CA GLY A 399 -12.84 21.31 -21.23
C GLY A 399 -12.14 20.82 -22.52
N VAL A 400 -10.84 21.08 -22.67
CA VAL A 400 -10.05 20.57 -23.80
C VAL A 400 -9.90 19.06 -23.73
N LEU A 401 -9.54 18.53 -22.54
CA LEU A 401 -9.32 17.09 -22.36
C LEU A 401 -10.63 16.28 -22.46
N VAL A 402 -11.78 16.82 -22.03
CA VAL A 402 -13.10 16.18 -22.21
C VAL A 402 -13.41 16.03 -23.68
N ARG A 403 -13.26 17.09 -24.46
CA ARG A 403 -13.49 17.06 -25.93
C ARG A 403 -12.59 16.03 -26.62
N GLN A 404 -11.34 15.92 -26.20
CA GLN A 404 -10.42 14.91 -26.73
C GLN A 404 -10.84 13.46 -26.35
N GLN A 405 -11.41 13.26 -25.16
CA GLN A 405 -11.94 11.95 -24.78
C GLN A 405 -13.19 11.56 -25.56
N GLU A 406 -14.06 12.51 -25.82
CA GLU A 406 -15.30 12.31 -26.58
C GLU A 406 -15.00 12.07 -28.06
N GLY A 407 -14.07 12.84 -28.66
CA GLY A 407 -13.62 12.65 -30.05
C GLY A 407 -12.99 11.26 -30.26
N GLY A 408 -12.08 10.84 -29.37
CA GLY A 408 -11.47 9.52 -29.46
C GLY A 408 -12.44 8.34 -29.28
N LEU A 409 -13.57 8.54 -28.59
CA LEU A 409 -14.62 7.54 -28.46
C LEU A 409 -15.49 7.48 -29.73
N GLY A 410 -15.74 8.63 -30.38
CA GLY A 410 -16.41 8.73 -31.67
C GLY A 410 -15.61 8.07 -32.80
N ASP A 411 -14.29 8.33 -32.85
CA ASP A 411 -13.36 7.70 -33.79
C ASP A 411 -13.27 6.19 -33.60
N ALA A 412 -13.17 5.72 -32.34
CA ALA A 412 -13.15 4.29 -32.03
C ALA A 412 -14.49 3.58 -32.34
N LEU A 413 -15.61 4.27 -32.20
CA LEU A 413 -16.93 3.75 -32.61
C LEU A 413 -17.09 3.74 -34.10
N ALA A 414 -16.59 4.76 -34.82
CA ALA A 414 -16.57 4.82 -36.27
C ALA A 414 -15.70 3.71 -36.89
N ASP A 415 -14.51 3.47 -36.29
CA ASP A 415 -13.58 2.41 -36.67
C ASP A 415 -14.18 1.01 -36.38
N ALA A 416 -14.80 0.82 -35.20
CA ALA A 416 -15.51 -0.42 -34.84
C ALA A 416 -16.78 -0.67 -35.69
N ALA A 417 -17.42 0.38 -36.18
CA ALA A 417 -18.59 0.29 -37.05
C ALA A 417 -18.22 0.16 -38.55
N GLY A 418 -16.92 0.13 -38.89
CA GLY A 418 -16.46 -0.01 -40.27
C GLY A 418 -16.83 1.18 -41.17
N LEU A 419 -16.99 2.38 -40.59
CA LEU A 419 -17.33 3.59 -41.31
C LEU A 419 -16.12 4.24 -42.04
N ASP A 420 -14.94 3.59 -41.95
CA ASP A 420 -13.69 4.02 -42.59
C ASP A 420 -13.63 3.58 -44.06
N LEU A 421 -14.74 3.64 -44.77
CA LEU A 421 -14.86 3.23 -46.18
C LEU A 421 -14.97 4.41 -47.18
N ILE A 422 -14.55 5.63 -46.77
CA ILE A 422 -14.44 6.75 -47.70
C ILE A 422 -13.17 7.53 -47.41
N GLY A 423 -12.06 7.08 -47.98
CA GLY A 423 -10.80 7.79 -48.03
C GLY A 423 -10.06 7.42 -49.28
#